data_37d1741ac19785a6f22dd5064f4b1c06
#
_entry.id   37d1741ac19785a6f22dd5064f4b1c06
#
_cell.length_a   1.000
_cell.length_b   1.000
_cell.length_c   1.000
_cell.angle_alpha   90.00
_cell.angle_beta   90.00
_cell.angle_gamma   90.00
#
_symmetry.space_group_name_H-M   'P 1'
#
loop_
_entity.id
_entity.type
_entity.pdbx_description
1 polymer ?
#
loop_
_entity_poly.entity_id
_entity_poly.type
_entity_poly.pdbx_seq_one_letter_code
_entity_poly.pdbx_strand_id
1 'polypeptide(L)'
;QLAARLLTENKSVLVTALTNQALMELAKKDDILPFLEKGKVSKTSLTIDENRELSKLQPIKDNLCNASCGNLSLATFYLASGWAKEAIDKPFDYVIMDEASQALLPMIAAAVKLGERVILIGDQKQLAPIIVTNEDIINRFHWSSIVKGFETICYNFSFKSYMLSDTFRLTKRGAESTGIFYNNELRSVSDEQVIPSNLSELNRQGGPMFIGLDMKIGDKAPINALDSIFHLVNKIIAESPKTEIAVLSKFRESVRQLQKHFVLKWTKTKDLPDNIRIETVDRVQGLTVDYCIFFIPNASLRYSLENELFNVATSRAKYNTIIVADNAVLKETMSEGVRKYLLKAQEDKFVDFG
;
A
#
# COMPACT_ATOMS: atom_id res chain seq x y z
N GLN A 1 -16.40 7.44 -1.97
CA GLN A 1 -17.57 7.64 -2.86
C GLN A 1 -18.63 6.55 -2.66
N LEU A 2 -18.35 5.24 -2.85
CA LEU A 2 -19.35 4.16 -2.75
C LEU A 2 -20.08 4.17 -1.40
N ALA A 3 -19.34 4.18 -0.28
CA ALA A 3 -19.94 4.23 1.06
C ALA A 3 -20.84 5.47 1.24
N ALA A 4 -20.37 6.64 0.82
CA ALA A 4 -21.15 7.88 0.90
C ALA A 4 -22.47 7.81 0.10
N ARG A 5 -22.43 7.23 -1.10
CA ARG A 5 -23.63 7.00 -1.90
C ARG A 5 -24.63 6.11 -1.18
N LEU A 6 -24.19 4.99 -0.63
CA LEU A 6 -25.05 4.06 0.13
C LEU A 6 -25.67 4.73 1.37
N LEU A 7 -24.90 5.57 2.06
CA LEU A 7 -25.41 6.35 3.19
C LEU A 7 -26.48 7.38 2.76
N THR A 8 -26.29 7.99 1.59
CA THR A 8 -27.31 8.90 1.01
C THR A 8 -28.61 8.15 0.68
N GLU A 9 -28.50 6.90 0.29
CA GLU A 9 -29.62 5.98 0.05
C GLU A 9 -30.20 5.39 1.38
N ASN A 10 -29.80 5.94 2.53
CA ASN A 10 -30.21 5.53 3.87
C ASN A 10 -29.89 4.05 4.21
N LYS A 11 -28.81 3.48 3.64
CA LYS A 11 -28.35 2.13 3.91
C LYS A 11 -27.49 2.07 5.17
N SER A 12 -27.58 0.96 5.90
CA SER A 12 -26.62 0.62 6.95
C SER A 12 -25.35 0.02 6.33
N VAL A 13 -24.19 0.62 6.60
CA VAL A 13 -22.93 0.25 5.95
C VAL A 13 -21.88 -0.07 7.00
N LEU A 14 -21.24 -1.23 6.86
CA LEU A 14 -19.99 -1.56 7.53
C LEU A 14 -18.84 -1.43 6.53
N VAL A 15 -17.82 -0.64 6.88
CA VAL A 15 -16.52 -0.72 6.19
C VAL A 15 -15.53 -1.41 7.12
N THR A 16 -14.85 -2.40 6.61
CA THR A 16 -13.84 -3.14 7.35
C THR A 16 -12.53 -3.17 6.58
N ALA A 17 -11.41 -3.05 7.31
CA ALA A 17 -10.05 -3.06 6.79
C ALA A 17 -9.12 -3.79 7.75
N LEU A 18 -7.89 -4.07 7.32
CA LEU A 18 -6.91 -4.76 8.17
C LEU A 18 -6.47 -3.89 9.36
N THR A 19 -6.31 -2.57 9.15
CA THR A 19 -5.71 -1.66 10.13
C THR A 19 -6.66 -0.53 10.54
N ASN A 20 -6.50 -0.04 11.77
CA ASN A 20 -7.18 1.16 12.24
C ASN A 20 -6.81 2.40 11.41
N GLN A 21 -5.56 2.50 10.96
CA GLN A 21 -5.10 3.61 10.12
C GLN A 21 -5.89 3.69 8.80
N ALA A 22 -6.12 2.57 8.12
CA ALA A 22 -6.92 2.55 6.89
C ALA A 22 -8.37 3.03 7.13
N LEU A 23 -8.97 2.64 8.26
CA LEU A 23 -10.30 3.10 8.64
C LEU A 23 -10.34 4.61 8.94
N MET A 24 -9.30 5.15 9.60
CA MET A 24 -9.17 6.59 9.84
C MET A 24 -9.00 7.39 8.55
N GLU A 25 -8.15 6.90 7.63
CA GLU A 25 -7.98 7.52 6.31
C GLU A 25 -9.29 7.56 5.50
N LEU A 26 -10.12 6.53 5.63
CA LEU A 26 -11.45 6.52 5.02
C LEU A 26 -12.37 7.56 5.68
N ALA A 27 -12.36 7.65 7.00
CA ALA A 27 -13.21 8.60 7.74
C ALA A 27 -12.88 10.07 7.41
N LYS A 28 -11.64 10.37 6.99
CA LYS A 28 -11.17 11.71 6.59
C LYS A 28 -11.56 12.11 5.17
N LYS A 29 -12.07 11.19 4.34
CA LYS A 29 -12.39 11.51 2.95
C LYS A 29 -13.54 12.51 2.83
N ASP A 30 -13.41 13.47 1.92
CA ASP A 30 -14.35 14.56 1.70
C ASP A 30 -15.79 14.07 1.54
N ASP A 31 -15.99 12.96 0.84
CA ASP A 31 -17.31 12.34 0.66
C ASP A 31 -17.93 11.80 1.97
N ILE A 32 -17.12 11.53 2.99
CA ILE A 32 -17.57 11.00 4.29
C ILE A 32 -17.77 12.12 5.33
N LEU A 33 -17.04 13.23 5.21
CA LEU A 33 -17.12 14.35 6.16
C LEU A 33 -18.56 14.83 6.43
N PRO A 34 -19.48 14.96 5.45
CA PRO A 34 -20.86 15.38 5.71
C PRO A 34 -21.64 14.44 6.64
N PHE A 35 -21.31 13.14 6.64
CA PHE A 35 -21.90 12.14 7.53
C PHE A 35 -21.22 12.15 8.89
N LEU A 36 -19.92 12.36 8.92
CA LEU A 36 -19.14 12.53 10.15
C LEU A 36 -19.66 13.72 10.97
N GLU A 37 -19.86 14.88 10.35
CA GLU A 37 -20.40 16.09 10.99
C GLU A 37 -21.81 15.88 11.58
N LYS A 38 -22.58 14.98 10.99
CA LYS A 38 -23.92 14.60 11.48
C LYS A 38 -23.89 13.51 12.56
N GLY A 39 -22.69 13.07 13.01
CA GLY A 39 -22.53 11.98 13.99
C GLY A 39 -22.96 10.60 13.47
N LYS A 40 -22.97 10.39 12.16
CA LYS A 40 -23.40 9.14 11.51
C LYS A 40 -22.23 8.18 11.20
N VAL A 41 -21.02 8.50 11.62
CA VAL A 41 -19.83 7.65 11.46
C VAL A 41 -19.35 7.20 12.81
N SER A 42 -19.22 5.89 12.98
CA SER A 42 -18.77 5.27 14.23
C SER A 42 -17.60 4.32 13.97
N LYS A 43 -16.68 4.22 14.93
CA LYS A 43 -15.49 3.36 14.82
C LYS A 43 -15.27 2.55 16.10
N THR A 44 -14.86 1.30 15.94
CA THR A 44 -14.39 0.45 17.04
C THR A 44 -13.01 0.90 17.55
N SER A 45 -12.74 0.64 18.84
CA SER A 45 -11.41 0.87 19.44
C SER A 45 -10.86 2.28 19.16
N LEU A 46 -11.72 3.31 19.30
CA LEU A 46 -11.35 4.70 19.08
C LEU A 46 -10.35 5.15 20.15
N THR A 47 -9.14 5.55 19.75
CA THR A 47 -8.12 6.07 20.65
C THR A 47 -8.32 7.55 20.96
N ILE A 48 -7.63 8.05 22.00
CA ILE A 48 -7.68 9.47 22.36
C ILE A 48 -7.14 10.35 21.23
N ASP A 49 -6.08 9.93 20.57
CA ASP A 49 -5.47 10.70 19.48
C ASP A 49 -6.36 10.71 18.23
N GLU A 50 -6.95 9.58 17.87
CA GLU A 50 -7.94 9.51 16.79
C GLU A 50 -9.16 10.38 17.06
N ASN A 51 -9.62 10.43 18.32
CA ASN A 51 -10.74 11.29 18.72
C ASN A 51 -10.37 12.79 18.72
N ARG A 52 -9.12 13.13 19.01
CA ARG A 52 -8.63 14.52 18.85
C ARG A 52 -8.57 14.93 17.39
N GLU A 53 -8.17 14.01 16.52
CA GLU A 53 -8.05 14.24 15.08
C GLU A 53 -9.42 14.37 14.41
N LEU A 54 -10.38 13.51 14.77
CA LEU A 54 -11.76 13.51 14.26
C LEU A 54 -12.77 13.54 15.42
N SER A 55 -12.98 14.71 16.02
CA SER A 55 -13.79 14.90 17.22
C SER A 55 -15.27 14.51 17.07
N LYS A 56 -15.78 14.40 15.85
CA LYS A 56 -17.16 13.98 15.55
C LYS A 56 -17.31 12.48 15.32
N LEU A 57 -16.19 11.73 15.26
CA LEU A 57 -16.22 10.29 15.11
C LEU A 57 -16.77 9.65 16.39
N GLN A 58 -17.81 8.83 16.25
CA GLN A 58 -18.48 8.24 17.40
C GLN A 58 -17.81 6.91 17.81
N PRO A 59 -17.55 6.66 19.09
CA PRO A 59 -17.07 5.37 19.53
C PRO A 59 -18.19 4.31 19.44
N ILE A 60 -17.87 3.13 18.90
CA ILE A 60 -18.71 1.94 19.05
C ILE A 60 -18.43 1.37 20.44
N LYS A 61 -19.42 1.45 21.34
CA LYS A 61 -19.31 0.96 22.71
C LYS A 61 -19.37 -0.55 22.75
N ASP A 62 -18.62 -1.13 23.67
CA ASP A 62 -18.62 -2.56 24.01
C ASP A 62 -18.32 -3.50 22.84
N ASN A 63 -17.71 -2.97 21.76
CA ASN A 63 -17.42 -3.71 20.52
C ASN A 63 -18.63 -4.47 19.95
N LEU A 64 -19.83 -3.98 20.24
CA LEU A 64 -21.08 -4.54 19.74
C LEU A 64 -21.35 -4.07 18.33
N CYS A 65 -21.93 -4.97 17.52
CA CYS A 65 -22.40 -4.63 16.20
C CYS A 65 -23.53 -3.58 16.29
N ASN A 66 -23.29 -2.37 15.76
CA ASN A 66 -24.27 -1.30 15.77
C ASN A 66 -24.62 -0.92 14.33
N ALA A 67 -25.59 -1.61 13.77
CA ALA A 67 -26.11 -1.34 12.44
C ALA A 67 -27.37 -0.46 12.52
N SER A 68 -27.31 0.69 11.92
CA SER A 68 -28.45 1.62 11.81
C SER A 68 -28.51 2.20 10.41
N CYS A 69 -29.72 2.34 9.87
CA CYS A 69 -29.93 2.93 8.54
C CYS A 69 -29.31 4.32 8.43
N GLY A 70 -28.60 4.56 7.32
CA GLY A 70 -27.92 5.82 7.05
C GLY A 70 -26.66 6.05 7.90
N ASN A 71 -26.17 5.04 8.62
CA ASN A 71 -24.95 5.12 9.43
C ASN A 71 -23.84 4.25 8.87
N LEU A 72 -22.61 4.71 9.08
CA LEU A 72 -21.37 4.04 8.73
C LEU A 72 -20.69 3.50 10.00
N SER A 73 -20.47 2.21 10.05
CA SER A 73 -19.65 1.56 11.06
C SER A 73 -18.29 1.21 10.50
N LEU A 74 -17.22 1.48 11.26
CA LEU A 74 -15.84 1.19 10.90
C LEU A 74 -15.25 0.19 11.90
N ALA A 75 -14.80 -0.96 11.41
CA ALA A 75 -14.19 -2.01 12.25
C ALA A 75 -13.07 -2.72 11.52
N THR A 76 -12.06 -3.21 12.24
CA THR A 76 -11.03 -4.06 11.64
C THR A 76 -11.60 -5.43 11.29
N PHE A 77 -10.95 -6.18 10.37
CA PHE A 77 -11.32 -7.54 10.01
C PHE A 77 -11.51 -8.44 11.22
N TYR A 78 -10.63 -8.29 12.24
CA TYR A 78 -10.68 -9.10 13.47
C TYR A 78 -11.93 -8.80 14.29
N LEU A 79 -12.25 -7.52 14.48
CA LEU A 79 -13.45 -7.13 15.26
C LEU A 79 -14.74 -7.49 14.52
N ALA A 80 -14.79 -7.27 13.22
CA ALA A 80 -15.92 -7.70 12.38
C ALA A 80 -16.10 -9.24 12.45
N SER A 81 -15.02 -10.00 12.46
CA SER A 81 -15.08 -11.46 12.63
C SER A 81 -15.64 -11.87 13.99
N GLY A 82 -15.34 -11.10 15.05
CA GLY A 82 -15.94 -11.28 16.39
C GLY A 82 -17.46 -11.06 16.35
N TRP A 83 -17.92 -9.99 15.74
CA TRP A 83 -19.35 -9.72 15.57
C TRP A 83 -20.08 -10.82 14.80
N ALA A 84 -19.46 -11.32 13.71
CA ALA A 84 -20.02 -12.41 12.93
C ALA A 84 -20.23 -13.70 13.73
N LYS A 85 -19.42 -13.95 14.76
CA LYS A 85 -19.58 -15.11 15.64
C LYS A 85 -20.92 -15.08 16.40
N GLU A 86 -21.35 -13.89 16.83
CA GLU A 86 -22.54 -13.67 17.65
C GLU A 86 -23.78 -13.27 16.84
N ALA A 87 -23.61 -12.78 15.60
CA ALA A 87 -24.70 -12.34 14.76
C ALA A 87 -25.65 -13.50 14.40
N ILE A 88 -26.94 -13.29 14.64
CA ILE A 88 -28.03 -14.24 14.27
C ILE A 88 -28.49 -13.92 12.83
N ASP A 89 -28.66 -12.63 12.53
CA ASP A 89 -29.11 -12.12 11.23
C ASP A 89 -27.98 -11.30 10.57
N LYS A 90 -28.23 -10.85 9.35
CA LYS A 90 -27.37 -9.95 8.60
C LYS A 90 -27.66 -8.49 8.99
N PRO A 91 -26.92 -7.90 9.94
CA PRO A 91 -27.29 -6.59 10.51
C PRO A 91 -27.07 -5.43 9.54
N PHE A 92 -26.18 -5.56 8.54
CA PHE A 92 -25.85 -4.49 7.60
C PHE A 92 -26.48 -4.74 6.22
N ASP A 93 -27.00 -3.68 5.58
CA ASP A 93 -27.37 -3.75 4.15
C ASP A 93 -26.14 -4.03 3.29
N TYR A 94 -24.99 -3.41 3.65
CA TYR A 94 -23.74 -3.55 2.92
C TYR A 94 -22.54 -3.71 3.86
N VAL A 95 -21.67 -4.65 3.53
CA VAL A 95 -20.33 -4.75 4.08
C VAL A 95 -19.31 -4.51 2.96
N ILE A 96 -18.46 -3.52 3.14
CA ILE A 96 -17.36 -3.20 2.23
C ILE A 96 -16.06 -3.60 2.92
N MET A 97 -15.32 -4.54 2.33
CA MET A 97 -13.97 -4.92 2.79
C MET A 97 -12.94 -4.19 1.94
N ASP A 98 -12.21 -3.26 2.55
CA ASP A 98 -11.09 -2.58 1.91
C ASP A 98 -9.78 -3.31 2.17
N GLU A 99 -8.84 -3.26 1.22
CA GLU A 99 -7.60 -4.07 1.23
C GLU A 99 -7.88 -5.57 1.43
N ALA A 100 -8.95 -6.07 0.78
CA ALA A 100 -9.42 -7.46 0.95
C ALA A 100 -8.39 -8.52 0.53
N SER A 101 -7.38 -8.16 -0.27
CA SER A 101 -6.22 -9.02 -0.59
C SER A 101 -5.47 -9.49 0.66
N GLN A 102 -5.56 -8.74 1.77
CA GLN A 102 -4.98 -9.10 3.07
C GLN A 102 -5.94 -9.87 3.98
N ALA A 103 -7.12 -10.24 3.50
CA ALA A 103 -8.09 -10.98 4.29
C ALA A 103 -7.93 -12.50 4.13
N LEU A 104 -7.93 -13.22 5.25
CA LEU A 104 -8.09 -14.66 5.25
C LEU A 104 -9.51 -15.03 4.83
N LEU A 105 -9.71 -16.20 4.24
CA LEU A 105 -11.05 -16.67 3.83
C LEU A 105 -12.09 -16.65 4.97
N PRO A 106 -11.77 -17.02 6.22
CA PRO A 106 -12.71 -16.89 7.34
C PRO A 106 -13.15 -15.45 7.62
N MET A 107 -12.30 -14.45 7.38
CA MET A 107 -12.66 -13.04 7.54
C MET A 107 -13.66 -12.59 6.46
N ILE A 108 -13.49 -13.08 5.23
CA ILE A 108 -14.46 -12.85 4.14
C ILE A 108 -15.78 -13.54 4.46
N ALA A 109 -15.75 -14.78 4.97
CA ALA A 109 -16.94 -15.49 5.42
C ALA A 109 -17.69 -14.73 6.53
N ALA A 110 -16.95 -14.12 7.47
CA ALA A 110 -17.52 -13.27 8.50
C ALA A 110 -18.22 -12.04 7.92
N ALA A 111 -17.64 -11.38 6.93
CA ALA A 111 -18.28 -10.27 6.23
C ALA A 111 -19.59 -10.69 5.54
N VAL A 112 -19.59 -11.88 4.90
CA VAL A 112 -20.80 -12.46 4.27
C VAL A 112 -21.90 -12.76 5.29
N LYS A 113 -21.52 -13.13 6.52
CA LYS A 113 -22.49 -13.34 7.60
C LYS A 113 -23.07 -12.02 8.14
N LEU A 114 -22.32 -10.92 8.08
CA LEU A 114 -22.75 -9.63 8.62
C LEU A 114 -23.55 -8.78 7.64
N GLY A 115 -23.43 -8.99 6.33
CA GLY A 115 -24.06 -8.14 5.33
C GLY A 115 -24.98 -8.87 4.37
N GLU A 116 -26.08 -8.21 3.98
CA GLU A 116 -26.94 -8.67 2.90
C GLU A 116 -26.16 -8.69 1.56
N ARG A 117 -25.33 -7.68 1.36
CA ARG A 117 -24.43 -7.54 0.21
C ARG A 117 -23.02 -7.27 0.68
N VAL A 118 -22.07 -7.96 0.08
CA VAL A 118 -20.64 -7.80 0.39
C VAL A 118 -19.89 -7.35 -0.85
N ILE A 119 -19.06 -6.33 -0.66
CA ILE A 119 -18.20 -5.77 -1.71
C ILE A 119 -16.76 -5.90 -1.22
N LEU A 120 -15.97 -6.68 -1.96
CA LEU A 120 -14.57 -6.88 -1.70
C LEU A 120 -13.76 -5.94 -2.60
N ILE A 121 -12.95 -5.08 -2.00
CA ILE A 121 -12.04 -4.17 -2.71
C ILE A 121 -10.62 -4.58 -2.33
N GLY A 122 -9.82 -4.94 -3.32
CA GLY A 122 -8.46 -5.42 -3.07
C GLY A 122 -7.70 -5.63 -4.37
N ASP A 123 -6.45 -5.99 -4.24
CA ASP A 123 -5.56 -6.23 -5.36
C ASP A 123 -4.79 -7.54 -5.16
N GLN A 124 -5.16 -8.56 -5.93
CA GLN A 124 -4.55 -9.90 -5.87
C GLN A 124 -3.09 -9.93 -6.39
N LYS A 125 -2.61 -8.84 -6.97
CA LYS A 125 -1.23 -8.67 -7.44
C LYS A 125 -0.37 -7.90 -6.42
N GLN A 126 -0.94 -7.54 -5.27
CA GLN A 126 -0.24 -6.97 -4.12
C GLN A 126 -0.07 -8.03 -3.02
N LEU A 127 0.54 -7.62 -1.90
CA LEU A 127 0.88 -8.55 -0.82
C LEU A 127 -0.36 -9.28 -0.28
N ALA A 128 -0.22 -10.59 -0.16
CA ALA A 128 -1.16 -11.47 0.54
C ALA A 128 -1.03 -11.29 2.07
N PRO A 129 -1.94 -11.86 2.88
CA PRO A 129 -1.84 -11.82 4.32
C PRO A 129 -0.49 -12.34 4.82
N ILE A 130 0.11 -11.64 5.78
CA ILE A 130 1.32 -12.14 6.45
C ILE A 130 0.93 -13.25 7.42
N ILE A 131 1.50 -14.43 7.21
CA ILE A 131 1.25 -15.60 8.03
C ILE A 131 2.53 -16.02 8.73
N VAL A 132 2.42 -16.33 10.01
CA VAL A 132 3.55 -16.81 10.80
C VAL A 132 3.78 -18.32 10.64
N THR A 133 2.75 -19.04 10.14
CA THR A 133 2.83 -20.49 9.92
C THR A 133 3.80 -20.80 8.77
N ASN A 134 4.65 -21.83 8.97
CA ASN A 134 5.57 -22.30 7.96
C ASN A 134 4.83 -22.68 6.66
N GLU A 135 5.35 -22.26 5.53
CA GLU A 135 4.79 -22.51 4.21
C GLU A 135 4.64 -24.02 3.91
N ASP A 136 5.57 -24.85 4.38
CA ASP A 136 5.49 -26.31 4.26
C ASP A 136 4.26 -26.88 4.95
N ILE A 137 3.85 -26.30 6.08
CA ILE A 137 2.64 -26.71 6.81
C ILE A 137 1.40 -26.31 6.01
N ILE A 138 1.38 -25.08 5.47
CA ILE A 138 0.27 -24.59 4.64
C ILE A 138 0.07 -25.48 3.42
N ASN A 139 1.16 -25.83 2.75
CA ASN A 139 1.14 -26.69 1.56
C ASN A 139 0.73 -28.12 1.92
N ARG A 140 1.27 -28.69 3.00
CA ARG A 140 0.96 -30.03 3.48
C ARG A 140 -0.54 -30.23 3.81
N PHE A 141 -1.17 -29.22 4.38
CA PHE A 141 -2.58 -29.25 4.77
C PHE A 141 -3.51 -28.61 3.71
N HIS A 142 -2.99 -28.19 2.56
CA HIS A 142 -3.75 -27.53 1.50
C HIS A 142 -4.49 -26.24 1.97
N TRP A 143 -3.89 -25.48 2.87
CA TRP A 143 -4.51 -24.27 3.44
C TRP A 143 -4.32 -23.02 2.57
N SER A 144 -3.69 -23.13 1.42
CA SER A 144 -3.42 -21.97 0.53
C SER A 144 -4.67 -21.17 0.20
N SER A 145 -5.80 -21.84 -0.06
CA SER A 145 -7.07 -21.18 -0.34
C SER A 145 -7.66 -20.43 0.86
N ILE A 146 -7.37 -20.91 2.08
CA ILE A 146 -7.81 -20.26 3.33
C ILE A 146 -7.00 -18.99 3.56
N VAL A 147 -5.71 -19.09 3.31
CA VAL A 147 -4.75 -18.02 3.51
C VAL A 147 -4.94 -16.92 2.48
N LYS A 148 -5.05 -17.27 1.21
CA LYS A 148 -5.26 -16.35 0.10
C LYS A 148 -6.77 -16.20 -0.20
N GLY A 149 -7.52 -15.76 0.81
CA GLY A 149 -8.98 -15.74 0.74
C GLY A 149 -9.53 -14.91 -0.42
N PHE A 150 -8.99 -13.71 -0.64
CA PHE A 150 -9.42 -12.82 -1.74
C PHE A 150 -9.09 -13.42 -3.11
N GLU A 151 -7.89 -13.95 -3.30
CA GLU A 151 -7.47 -14.59 -4.53
C GLU A 151 -8.37 -15.82 -4.84
N THR A 152 -8.68 -16.61 -3.80
CA THR A 152 -9.58 -17.76 -3.91
C THR A 152 -10.97 -17.36 -4.39
N ILE A 153 -11.50 -16.23 -3.89
CA ILE A 153 -12.80 -15.70 -4.34
C ILE A 153 -12.72 -15.18 -5.78
N CYS A 154 -11.65 -14.46 -6.13
CA CYS A 154 -11.46 -13.90 -7.48
C CYS A 154 -11.40 -14.99 -8.58
N TYR A 155 -10.81 -16.15 -8.28
CA TYR A 155 -10.77 -17.27 -9.23
C TYR A 155 -12.06 -18.09 -9.29
N ASN A 156 -13.04 -17.79 -8.45
CA ASN A 156 -14.34 -18.46 -8.50
C ASN A 156 -15.28 -17.71 -9.45
N PHE A 157 -15.57 -18.31 -10.60
CA PHE A 157 -16.43 -17.75 -11.65
C PHE A 157 -17.88 -17.47 -11.23
N SER A 158 -18.31 -17.93 -10.06
CA SER A 158 -19.63 -17.63 -9.51
C SER A 158 -19.74 -16.21 -8.96
N PHE A 159 -18.63 -15.52 -8.74
CA PHE A 159 -18.60 -14.15 -8.23
C PHE A 159 -18.29 -13.17 -9.37
N LYS A 160 -19.05 -12.07 -9.41
CA LYS A 160 -18.76 -10.98 -10.35
C LYS A 160 -17.52 -10.23 -9.90
N SER A 161 -16.53 -10.15 -10.77
CA SER A 161 -15.29 -9.42 -10.55
C SER A 161 -15.14 -8.31 -11.59
N TYR A 162 -14.65 -7.15 -11.15
CA TYR A 162 -14.40 -6.00 -12.01
C TYR A 162 -13.02 -5.46 -11.70
N MET A 163 -12.24 -5.20 -12.73
CA MET A 163 -10.96 -4.51 -12.59
C MET A 163 -11.16 -3.00 -12.78
N LEU A 164 -10.65 -2.22 -11.82
CA LEU A 164 -10.54 -0.77 -11.97
C LEU A 164 -9.22 -0.48 -12.70
N SER A 165 -9.30 -0.20 -14.00
CA SER A 165 -8.13 -0.01 -14.85
C SER A 165 -7.60 1.43 -14.85
N ASP A 166 -8.39 2.38 -14.38
CA ASP A 166 -7.98 3.79 -14.35
C ASP A 166 -7.27 4.15 -13.05
N THR A 167 -6.08 4.74 -13.16
CA THR A 167 -5.32 5.23 -12.03
C THR A 167 -5.22 6.75 -12.04
N PHE A 168 -5.56 7.38 -10.89
CA PHE A 168 -5.38 8.81 -10.64
C PHE A 168 -4.06 9.14 -9.95
N ARG A 169 -3.30 8.12 -9.56
CA ARG A 169 -2.03 8.27 -8.84
C ARG A 169 -0.86 8.40 -9.79
N LEU A 170 -0.75 7.48 -10.73
CA LEU A 170 0.45 7.28 -11.52
C LEU A 170 0.46 8.21 -12.74
N THR A 171 1.65 8.71 -13.10
CA THR A 171 1.87 9.31 -14.42
C THR A 171 1.61 8.29 -15.52
N LYS A 172 1.45 8.73 -16.76
CA LYS A 172 1.27 7.85 -17.93
C LYS A 172 2.34 6.77 -18.00
N ARG A 173 3.62 7.16 -17.89
CA ARG A 173 4.75 6.24 -17.90
C ARG A 173 4.78 5.30 -16.67
N GLY A 174 4.40 5.82 -15.50
CA GLY A 174 4.22 5.01 -14.28
C GLY A 174 3.13 3.95 -14.44
N ALA A 175 1.99 4.32 -15.03
CA ALA A 175 0.87 3.42 -15.30
C ALA A 175 1.25 2.33 -16.32
N GLU A 176 1.92 2.71 -17.41
CA GLU A 176 2.42 1.75 -18.41
C GLU A 176 3.40 0.73 -17.82
N SER A 177 4.26 1.17 -16.90
CA SER A 177 5.26 0.29 -16.27
C SER A 177 4.62 -0.63 -15.23
N THR A 178 3.77 -0.09 -14.35
CA THR A 178 3.01 -0.86 -13.37
C THR A 178 2.00 -1.79 -14.07
N GLY A 179 1.45 -1.36 -15.20
CA GLY A 179 0.52 -2.13 -16.04
C GLY A 179 1.05 -3.50 -16.46
N ILE A 180 2.37 -3.69 -16.49
CA ILE A 180 3.01 -4.99 -16.79
C ILE A 180 2.48 -6.08 -15.85
N PHE A 181 2.19 -5.76 -14.59
CA PHE A 181 1.63 -6.71 -13.61
C PHE A 181 0.13 -6.95 -13.80
N TYR A 182 -0.54 -6.12 -14.60
CA TYR A 182 -2.00 -6.10 -14.82
C TYR A 182 -2.35 -6.27 -16.31
N ASN A 183 -1.65 -7.12 -17.03
CA ASN A 183 -1.86 -7.42 -18.44
C ASN A 183 -1.86 -6.17 -19.34
N ASN A 184 -1.19 -5.09 -18.93
CA ASN A 184 -1.16 -3.78 -19.57
C ASN A 184 -2.53 -3.08 -19.66
N GLU A 185 -3.45 -3.40 -18.76
CA GLU A 185 -4.80 -2.81 -18.74
C GLU A 185 -4.84 -1.49 -17.93
N LEU A 186 -3.80 -1.19 -17.13
CA LEU A 186 -3.76 0.00 -16.28
C LEU A 186 -3.55 1.26 -17.12
N ARG A 187 -4.38 2.28 -16.89
CA ARG A 187 -4.35 3.56 -17.61
C ARG A 187 -4.27 4.72 -16.64
N SER A 188 -3.37 5.67 -16.91
CA SER A 188 -3.38 6.95 -16.19
C SER A 188 -4.50 7.84 -16.74
N VAL A 189 -5.32 8.37 -15.85
CA VAL A 189 -6.32 9.41 -16.13
C VAL A 189 -5.92 10.75 -15.52
N SER A 190 -4.73 10.84 -14.91
CA SER A 190 -4.15 12.12 -14.53
C SER A 190 -3.73 12.86 -15.81
N ASP A 191 -4.06 14.15 -15.87
CA ASP A 191 -3.53 15.04 -16.91
C ASP A 191 -2.00 14.91 -16.97
N GLU A 192 -1.36 15.25 -18.09
CA GLU A 192 0.09 15.18 -18.22
C GLU A 192 0.75 15.95 -17.07
N GLN A 193 1.07 15.22 -16.01
CA GLN A 193 1.73 15.79 -14.84
C GLN A 193 3.18 16.06 -15.25
N VAL A 194 3.47 17.31 -15.53
CA VAL A 194 4.85 17.76 -15.55
C VAL A 194 5.37 17.65 -14.12
N ILE A 195 6.35 16.80 -13.92
CA ILE A 195 6.95 16.63 -12.59
C ILE A 195 7.49 17.98 -12.15
N PRO A 196 7.13 18.46 -10.97
CA PRO A 196 7.55 19.77 -10.47
C PRO A 196 9.01 19.70 -9.95
N SER A 197 9.92 19.23 -10.80
CA SER A 197 11.35 19.16 -10.49
C SER A 197 12.19 19.51 -11.71
N ASN A 198 13.20 20.33 -11.50
CA ASN A 198 14.21 20.65 -12.49
C ASN A 198 15.48 19.82 -12.35
N LEU A 199 15.50 18.85 -11.42
CA LEU A 199 16.64 17.96 -11.23
C LEU A 199 16.84 17.13 -12.49
N SER A 200 18.05 17.21 -13.05
CA SER A 200 18.47 16.43 -14.24
C SER A 200 18.46 14.93 -13.97
N GLU A 201 18.53 14.58 -12.69
CA GLU A 201 18.52 13.22 -12.18
C GLU A 201 17.13 12.58 -12.22
N LEU A 202 16.08 13.33 -12.39
CA LEU A 202 14.71 12.81 -12.41
C LEU A 202 14.14 12.80 -13.83
N ASN A 203 13.43 11.73 -14.18
CA ASN A 203 12.72 11.69 -15.44
C ASN A 203 11.49 12.61 -15.38
N ARG A 204 11.44 13.63 -16.21
CA ARG A 204 10.35 14.61 -16.25
C ARG A 204 9.00 14.03 -16.66
N GLN A 205 8.97 12.88 -17.31
CA GLN A 205 7.74 12.16 -17.65
C GLN A 205 7.26 11.23 -16.53
N GLY A 206 8.03 11.12 -15.44
CA GLY A 206 7.76 10.19 -14.37
C GLY A 206 8.08 8.74 -14.67
N GLY A 207 7.53 7.85 -13.86
CA GLY A 207 7.70 6.41 -14.02
C GLY A 207 8.97 5.86 -13.38
N PRO A 208 9.37 4.65 -13.78
CA PRO A 208 10.48 3.95 -13.15
C PRO A 208 11.83 4.49 -13.61
N MET A 209 12.80 4.45 -12.70
CA MET A 209 14.20 4.79 -12.94
C MET A 209 15.09 3.80 -12.20
N PHE A 210 16.33 3.59 -12.68
CA PHE A 210 17.25 2.62 -12.11
C PHE A 210 18.62 3.24 -11.82
N ILE A 211 19.10 3.03 -10.59
CA ILE A 211 20.47 3.34 -10.15
C ILE A 211 21.13 2.02 -9.77
N GLY A 212 22.04 1.55 -10.61
CA GLY A 212 22.83 0.35 -10.36
C GLY A 212 24.12 0.69 -9.64
N LEU A 213 24.40 -0.02 -8.55
CA LEU A 213 25.63 0.13 -7.77
C LEU A 213 26.30 -1.23 -7.58
N ASP A 214 27.62 -1.24 -7.48
CA ASP A 214 28.34 -2.45 -7.07
C ASP A 214 28.29 -2.57 -5.55
N MET A 215 27.65 -3.63 -5.08
CA MET A 215 27.46 -3.88 -3.65
C MET A 215 28.17 -5.18 -3.23
N LYS A 216 28.68 -5.20 -2.01
CA LYS A 216 29.28 -6.41 -1.46
C LYS A 216 28.23 -7.51 -1.27
N ILE A 217 28.57 -8.73 -1.67
CA ILE A 217 27.70 -9.90 -1.52
C ILE A 217 27.28 -10.08 -0.05
N GLY A 218 25.97 -10.23 0.16
CA GLY A 218 25.38 -10.41 1.48
C GLY A 218 25.27 -9.15 2.33
N ASP A 219 25.72 -7.99 1.82
CA ASP A 219 25.56 -6.73 2.53
C ASP A 219 24.10 -6.25 2.47
N LYS A 220 23.55 -5.86 3.62
CA LYS A 220 22.19 -5.36 3.78
C LYS A 220 22.09 -3.84 3.71
N ALA A 221 23.23 -3.15 3.86
CA ALA A 221 23.25 -1.70 3.96
C ALA A 221 24.59 -1.11 3.49
N PRO A 222 25.01 -1.39 2.23
CA PRO A 222 26.27 -0.88 1.69
C PRO A 222 26.30 0.65 1.72
N ILE A 223 27.42 1.20 2.21
CA ILE A 223 27.53 2.62 2.49
C ILE A 223 27.37 3.49 1.23
N ASN A 224 27.86 3.04 0.09
CA ASN A 224 27.70 3.73 -1.19
C ASN A 224 26.23 3.91 -1.57
N ALA A 225 25.39 2.88 -1.34
CA ALA A 225 23.96 2.98 -1.60
C ALA A 225 23.26 3.90 -0.59
N LEU A 226 23.62 3.82 0.70
CA LEU A 226 23.08 4.73 1.73
C LEU A 226 23.42 6.19 1.41
N ASP A 227 24.63 6.45 0.96
CA ASP A 227 25.09 7.80 0.57
C ASP A 227 24.35 8.29 -0.68
N SER A 228 24.22 7.45 -1.72
CA SER A 228 23.51 7.80 -2.94
C SER A 228 22.02 8.11 -2.68
N ILE A 229 21.36 7.29 -1.87
CA ILE A 229 19.96 7.51 -1.49
C ILE A 229 19.81 8.81 -0.69
N PHE A 230 20.67 9.03 0.30
CA PHE A 230 20.65 10.26 1.10
C PHE A 230 20.86 11.50 0.22
N HIS A 231 21.84 11.46 -0.68
CA HIS A 231 22.15 12.58 -1.57
C HIS A 231 20.97 12.90 -2.48
N LEU A 232 20.32 11.89 -3.08
CA LEU A 232 19.15 12.06 -3.93
C LEU A 232 17.97 12.68 -3.15
N VAL A 233 17.65 12.12 -1.97
CA VAL A 233 16.58 12.65 -1.12
C VAL A 233 16.86 14.10 -0.72
N ASN A 234 18.11 14.42 -0.34
CA ASN A 234 18.48 15.78 0.04
C ASN A 234 18.35 16.77 -1.12
N LYS A 235 18.69 16.37 -2.35
CA LYS A 235 18.48 17.20 -3.55
C LYS A 235 16.99 17.47 -3.79
N ILE A 236 16.14 16.43 -3.73
CA ILE A 236 14.70 16.58 -3.94
C ILE A 236 14.10 17.52 -2.88
N ILE A 237 14.44 17.33 -1.61
CA ILE A 237 13.93 18.17 -0.51
C ILE A 237 14.48 19.59 -0.57
N ALA A 238 15.73 19.80 -1.04
CA ALA A 238 16.29 21.12 -1.22
C ALA A 238 15.55 21.94 -2.28
N GLU A 239 15.09 21.28 -3.35
CA GLU A 239 14.29 21.89 -4.40
C GLU A 239 12.83 22.12 -3.97
N SER A 240 12.24 21.14 -3.29
CA SER A 240 10.85 21.19 -2.83
C SER A 240 10.69 20.61 -1.42
N PRO A 241 10.74 21.45 -0.37
CA PRO A 241 10.76 21.00 1.02
C PRO A 241 9.50 20.24 1.50
N LYS A 242 8.38 20.36 0.78
CA LYS A 242 7.11 19.70 1.14
C LYS A 242 6.87 18.38 0.41
N THR A 243 7.81 17.98 -0.44
CA THR A 243 7.69 16.76 -1.25
C THR A 243 7.66 15.52 -0.35
N GLU A 244 6.69 14.66 -0.56
CA GLU A 244 6.56 13.38 0.15
C GLU A 244 7.44 12.32 -0.49
N ILE A 245 8.36 11.75 0.29
CA ILE A 245 9.30 10.73 -0.19
C ILE A 245 9.20 9.48 0.67
N ALA A 246 9.10 8.31 0.02
CA ALA A 246 9.26 7.02 0.68
C ALA A 246 10.57 6.36 0.24
N VAL A 247 11.36 5.89 1.20
CA VAL A 247 12.51 5.01 0.96
C VAL A 247 12.16 3.64 1.52
N LEU A 248 12.04 2.67 0.64
CA LEU A 248 11.53 1.34 0.97
C LEU A 248 12.62 0.28 0.81
N SER A 249 12.61 -0.71 1.68
CA SER A 249 13.43 -1.91 1.51
C SER A 249 12.70 -3.14 2.07
N LYS A 250 13.11 -4.34 1.65
CA LYS A 250 12.51 -5.60 2.16
C LYS A 250 12.91 -5.87 3.60
N PHE A 251 14.16 -5.63 3.98
CA PHE A 251 14.67 -6.01 5.28
C PHE A 251 14.62 -4.87 6.31
N ARG A 252 14.11 -5.17 7.50
CA ARG A 252 14.12 -4.25 8.66
C ARG A 252 15.53 -3.74 8.98
N GLU A 253 16.56 -4.56 8.79
CA GLU A 253 17.94 -4.14 9.03
C GLU A 253 18.37 -3.04 8.05
N SER A 254 18.06 -3.18 6.76
CA SER A 254 18.33 -2.16 5.74
C SER A 254 17.61 -0.85 6.07
N VAL A 255 16.34 -0.92 6.49
CA VAL A 255 15.54 0.22 6.92
C VAL A 255 16.18 0.90 8.14
N ARG A 256 16.56 0.12 9.16
CA ARG A 256 17.20 0.64 10.38
C ARG A 256 18.51 1.37 10.08
N GLN A 257 19.34 0.82 9.20
CA GLN A 257 20.61 1.44 8.81
C GLN A 257 20.38 2.71 7.98
N LEU A 258 19.41 2.72 7.06
CA LEU A 258 18.99 3.93 6.35
C LEU A 258 18.55 5.02 7.32
N GLN A 259 17.62 4.71 8.23
CA GLN A 259 17.15 5.67 9.25
C GLN A 259 18.30 6.25 10.05
N LYS A 260 19.19 5.39 10.56
CA LYS A 260 20.38 5.81 11.31
C LYS A 260 21.30 6.72 10.47
N HIS A 261 21.55 6.33 9.22
CA HIS A 261 22.40 7.09 8.30
C HIS A 261 21.84 8.48 8.03
N PHE A 262 20.52 8.56 7.78
CA PHE A 262 19.82 9.83 7.56
C PHE A 262 19.86 10.75 8.78
N VAL A 263 19.58 10.24 9.97
CA VAL A 263 19.64 11.01 11.22
C VAL A 263 21.05 11.55 11.45
N LEU A 264 22.10 10.75 11.21
CA LEU A 264 23.48 11.17 11.38
C LEU A 264 23.92 12.28 10.39
N LYS A 265 23.42 12.23 9.16
CA LYS A 265 23.77 13.19 8.11
C LYS A 265 22.83 14.40 8.03
N TRP A 266 21.63 14.31 8.62
CA TRP A 266 20.65 15.40 8.61
C TRP A 266 21.01 16.44 9.67
N THR A 267 21.83 17.39 9.29
CA THR A 267 22.42 18.39 10.23
C THR A 267 21.44 19.44 10.76
N LYS A 268 20.24 19.56 10.18
CA LYS A 268 19.27 20.63 10.48
C LYS A 268 18.34 20.33 11.65
N THR A 269 18.03 19.05 11.89
CA THR A 269 17.15 18.59 12.98
C THR A 269 17.64 17.24 13.48
N LYS A 270 17.35 16.91 14.75
CA LYS A 270 17.68 15.57 15.29
C LYS A 270 16.76 14.46 14.75
N ASP A 271 15.65 14.83 14.13
CA ASP A 271 14.63 13.92 13.62
C ASP A 271 14.51 14.04 12.10
N LEU A 272 14.08 12.97 11.46
CA LEU A 272 13.72 12.98 10.05
C LEU A 272 12.51 13.90 9.84
N PRO A 273 12.48 14.68 8.75
CA PRO A 273 11.27 15.41 8.37
C PRO A 273 10.07 14.48 8.20
N ASP A 274 8.88 14.92 8.63
CA ASP A 274 7.63 14.13 8.61
C ASP A 274 7.22 13.67 7.20
N ASN A 275 7.68 14.38 6.17
CA ASN A 275 7.42 14.06 4.77
C ASN A 275 8.41 13.03 4.17
N ILE A 276 9.38 12.54 4.95
CA ILE A 276 10.28 11.46 4.56
C ILE A 276 9.95 10.21 5.37
N ARG A 277 9.57 9.14 4.69
CA ARG A 277 9.28 7.84 5.31
C ARG A 277 10.32 6.82 4.89
N ILE A 278 10.99 6.21 5.85
CA ILE A 278 11.94 5.11 5.61
C ILE A 278 11.37 3.87 6.29
N GLU A 279 10.86 2.90 5.50
CA GLU A 279 10.08 1.79 6.04
C GLU A 279 10.24 0.50 5.21
N THR A 280 9.76 -0.62 5.74
CA THR A 280 9.67 -1.86 4.96
C THR A 280 8.49 -1.82 4.00
N VAL A 281 8.60 -2.54 2.86
CA VAL A 281 7.54 -2.58 1.84
C VAL A 281 6.20 -3.05 2.43
N ASP A 282 6.23 -4.01 3.35
CA ASP A 282 5.03 -4.58 3.97
C ASP A 282 4.19 -3.55 4.75
N ARG A 283 4.83 -2.47 5.25
CA ARG A 283 4.17 -1.44 6.07
C ARG A 283 3.63 -0.24 5.29
N VAL A 284 3.90 -0.18 4.01
CA VAL A 284 3.51 0.95 3.17
C VAL A 284 2.42 0.63 2.16
N GLN A 285 1.72 -0.48 2.35
CA GLN A 285 0.55 -0.80 1.53
C GLN A 285 -0.51 0.30 1.71
N GLY A 286 -1.12 0.74 0.60
CA GLY A 286 -2.03 1.91 0.62
C GLY A 286 -1.35 3.29 0.60
N LEU A 287 -0.05 3.40 0.93
CA LEU A 287 0.67 4.67 0.91
C LEU A 287 0.74 5.26 -0.51
N THR A 288 0.63 6.58 -0.60
CA THR A 288 0.88 7.36 -1.83
C THR A 288 1.84 8.47 -1.50
N VAL A 289 2.92 8.60 -2.27
CA VAL A 289 3.97 9.62 -2.12
C VAL A 289 4.33 10.22 -3.47
N ASP A 290 5.03 11.35 -3.46
CA ASP A 290 5.47 11.99 -4.69
C ASP A 290 6.61 11.21 -5.36
N TYR A 291 7.59 10.76 -4.57
CA TYR A 291 8.70 9.93 -5.03
C TYR A 291 8.87 8.70 -4.14
N CYS A 292 9.13 7.56 -4.76
CA CYS A 292 9.41 6.32 -4.04
C CYS A 292 10.80 5.79 -4.44
N ILE A 293 11.67 5.58 -3.48
CA ILE A 293 12.98 4.96 -3.68
C ILE A 293 12.89 3.53 -3.16
N PHE A 294 13.03 2.56 -4.05
CA PHE A 294 13.05 1.15 -3.68
C PHE A 294 14.49 0.64 -3.63
N PHE A 295 14.99 0.45 -2.41
CA PHE A 295 16.35 -0.01 -2.15
C PHE A 295 16.43 -1.54 -2.11
N ILE A 296 17.23 -2.11 -3.02
CA ILE A 296 17.44 -3.55 -3.17
C ILE A 296 18.94 -3.86 -2.97
N PRO A 297 19.43 -4.00 -1.74
CA PRO A 297 20.81 -4.40 -1.47
C PRO A 297 21.06 -5.85 -1.90
N ASN A 298 22.32 -6.20 -2.13
CA ASN A 298 22.71 -7.55 -2.57
C ASN A 298 22.09 -8.66 -1.69
N ALA A 299 22.09 -8.49 -0.37
CA ALA A 299 21.51 -9.47 0.57
C ALA A 299 20.02 -9.73 0.39
N SER A 300 19.27 -8.83 -0.26
CA SER A 300 17.81 -8.93 -0.42
C SER A 300 17.35 -9.26 -1.84
N LEU A 301 18.27 -9.43 -2.79
CA LEU A 301 17.93 -9.59 -4.21
C LEU A 301 16.79 -10.60 -4.40
N ARG A 302 16.97 -11.84 -3.96
CA ARG A 302 15.99 -12.91 -4.11
C ARG A 302 14.60 -12.54 -3.56
N TYR A 303 14.55 -11.93 -2.37
CA TYR A 303 13.30 -11.62 -1.68
C TYR A 303 12.64 -10.33 -2.19
N SER A 304 13.45 -9.37 -2.64
CA SER A 304 12.94 -8.09 -3.16
C SER A 304 12.34 -8.20 -4.56
N LEU A 305 12.65 -9.29 -5.28
CA LEU A 305 12.17 -9.57 -6.64
C LEU A 305 10.93 -10.48 -6.66
N GLU A 306 10.37 -10.81 -5.50
CA GLU A 306 9.05 -11.45 -5.41
C GLU A 306 7.99 -10.54 -6.02
N ASN A 307 7.13 -11.09 -6.87
CA ASN A 307 6.26 -10.33 -7.77
C ASN A 307 5.34 -9.34 -7.05
N GLU A 308 4.65 -9.80 -6.02
CA GLU A 308 3.69 -9.01 -5.25
C GLU A 308 4.40 -7.91 -4.44
N LEU A 309 5.52 -8.24 -3.82
CA LEU A 309 6.32 -7.27 -3.07
C LEU A 309 6.89 -6.20 -3.98
N PHE A 310 7.46 -6.60 -5.12
CA PHE A 310 8.01 -5.67 -6.10
C PHE A 310 6.94 -4.74 -6.65
N ASN A 311 5.75 -5.27 -6.99
CA ASN A 311 4.62 -4.46 -7.43
C ASN A 311 4.18 -3.45 -6.37
N VAL A 312 4.07 -3.85 -5.09
CA VAL A 312 3.75 -2.91 -4.00
C VAL A 312 4.80 -1.81 -3.90
N ALA A 313 6.08 -2.15 -3.88
CA ALA A 313 7.16 -1.17 -3.75
C ALA A 313 7.18 -0.16 -4.91
N THR A 314 6.89 -0.61 -6.12
CA THR A 314 7.04 0.19 -7.35
C THR A 314 5.78 0.95 -7.76
N SER A 315 4.64 0.73 -7.10
CA SER A 315 3.36 1.39 -7.39
C SER A 315 2.99 2.51 -6.40
N ARG A 316 3.94 2.98 -5.56
CA ARG A 316 3.66 3.99 -4.51
C ARG A 316 3.79 5.43 -4.98
N ALA A 317 4.63 5.72 -5.96
CA ALA A 317 4.95 7.07 -6.38
C ALA A 317 3.91 7.67 -7.33
N LYS A 318 3.58 8.94 -7.11
CA LYS A 318 2.85 9.74 -8.11
C LYS A 318 3.76 10.04 -9.31
N TYR A 319 5.01 10.42 -9.04
CA TYR A 319 5.97 10.86 -10.07
C TYR A 319 6.96 9.75 -10.44
N ASN A 320 8.08 9.66 -9.73
CA ASN A 320 9.10 8.67 -10.06
C ASN A 320 9.25 7.58 -8.99
N THR A 321 9.38 6.36 -9.48
CA THR A 321 9.87 5.23 -8.69
C THR A 321 11.32 5.00 -9.04
N ILE A 322 12.23 5.22 -8.09
CA ILE A 322 13.68 5.08 -8.28
C ILE A 322 14.12 3.76 -7.64
N ILE A 323 14.60 2.82 -8.44
CA ILE A 323 15.12 1.55 -7.96
C ILE A 323 16.63 1.72 -7.76
N VAL A 324 17.10 1.66 -6.52
CA VAL A 324 18.53 1.64 -6.17
C VAL A 324 18.90 0.20 -5.83
N ALA A 325 19.65 -0.46 -6.71
CA ALA A 325 19.91 -1.88 -6.60
C ALA A 325 21.35 -2.26 -6.91
N ASP A 326 21.75 -3.44 -6.41
CA ASP A 326 22.99 -4.09 -6.85
C ASP A 326 22.95 -4.36 -8.36
N ASN A 327 24.06 -4.11 -9.06
CA ASN A 327 24.18 -4.38 -10.51
C ASN A 327 23.94 -5.84 -10.88
N ALA A 328 24.08 -6.78 -9.91
CA ALA A 328 23.76 -8.19 -10.12
C ALA A 328 22.27 -8.46 -10.23
N VAL A 329 21.40 -7.52 -9.92
CA VAL A 329 19.92 -7.70 -9.87
C VAL A 329 19.37 -8.34 -11.16
N LEU A 330 19.88 -7.97 -12.33
CA LEU A 330 19.41 -8.51 -13.61
C LEU A 330 19.86 -9.96 -13.88
N LYS A 331 20.83 -10.46 -13.13
CA LYS A 331 21.31 -11.85 -13.24
C LYS A 331 20.49 -12.79 -12.37
N GLU A 332 19.68 -12.25 -11.47
CA GLU A 332 18.85 -13.05 -10.56
C GLU A 332 17.65 -13.68 -11.28
N THR A 333 17.17 -14.77 -10.70
CA THR A 333 15.92 -15.40 -11.11
C THR A 333 14.75 -14.55 -10.62
N MET A 334 13.89 -14.15 -11.52
CA MET A 334 12.71 -13.34 -11.25
C MET A 334 11.58 -13.62 -12.24
N SER A 335 10.37 -13.17 -11.92
CA SER A 335 9.25 -13.25 -12.86
C SER A 335 9.49 -12.39 -14.12
N GLU A 336 8.83 -12.75 -15.21
CA GLU A 336 8.92 -11.97 -16.46
C GLU A 336 8.44 -10.52 -16.27
N GLY A 337 7.42 -10.31 -15.44
CA GLY A 337 6.90 -8.98 -15.13
C GLY A 337 7.94 -8.09 -14.43
N VAL A 338 8.61 -8.61 -13.40
CA VAL A 338 9.67 -7.88 -12.69
C VAL A 338 10.85 -7.59 -13.64
N ARG A 339 11.25 -8.54 -14.46
CA ARG A 339 12.32 -8.35 -15.45
C ARG A 339 11.98 -7.25 -16.44
N LYS A 340 10.79 -7.28 -17.02
CA LYS A 340 10.33 -6.24 -17.96
C LYS A 340 10.31 -4.85 -17.31
N TYR A 341 9.84 -4.77 -16.06
CA TYR A 341 9.83 -3.51 -15.31
C TYR A 341 11.25 -2.96 -15.09
N LEU A 342 12.19 -3.82 -14.65
CA LEU A 342 13.59 -3.43 -14.44
C LEU A 342 14.27 -2.99 -15.73
N LEU A 343 14.05 -3.68 -16.84
CA LEU A 343 14.59 -3.29 -18.14
C LEU A 343 14.05 -1.93 -18.56
N LYS A 344 12.74 -1.68 -18.40
CA LYS A 344 12.13 -0.38 -18.69
C LYS A 344 12.68 0.72 -17.78
N ALA A 345 12.96 0.43 -16.52
CA ALA A 345 13.60 1.38 -15.61
C ALA A 345 15.03 1.74 -16.02
N GLN A 346 15.75 0.82 -16.69
CA GLN A 346 17.13 1.04 -17.18
C GLN A 346 17.21 1.82 -18.50
N GLU A 347 16.12 1.92 -19.26
CA GLU A 347 16.08 2.77 -20.47
C GLU A 347 16.35 4.23 -20.13
N ASP A 348 16.00 4.66 -18.92
CA ASP A 348 16.33 5.96 -18.34
C ASP A 348 17.63 5.88 -17.52
N LYS A 349 18.73 5.68 -18.21
CA LYS A 349 20.04 5.62 -17.56
C LYS A 349 20.36 6.94 -16.85
N PHE A 350 20.63 6.81 -15.56
CA PHE A 350 21.26 7.85 -14.78
C PHE A 350 22.69 8.12 -15.22
N VAL A 351 23.03 9.38 -15.25
CA VAL A 351 24.41 9.86 -15.28
C VAL A 351 25.01 9.57 -13.90
N ASP A 352 26.16 8.92 -13.95
CA ASP A 352 26.98 8.52 -12.82
C ASP A 352 27.05 9.60 -11.71
N PHE A 353 26.74 9.19 -10.48
CA PHE A 353 27.10 9.98 -9.30
C PHE A 353 28.60 9.71 -9.02
N GLY A 354 29.48 10.42 -9.76
CA GLY A 354 30.91 10.42 -9.51
C GLY A 354 31.26 10.96 -8.12
#